data_7a5b418f6b6d0d0f8a89f278b6519b39
#
_entry.id   7a5b418f6b6d0d0f8a89f278b6519b39
#
_cell.length_a   1.000
_cell.length_b   1.000
_cell.length_c   1.000
_cell.angle_alpha   90.00
_cell.angle_beta   90.00
_cell.angle_gamma   90.00
#
_symmetry.space_group_name_H-M   'P 1'
#
loop_
_entity.id
_entity.type
_entity.pdbx_description
1 polymer ?
#
loop_
_entity_poly.entity_id
_entity_poly.type
_entity_poly.pdbx_seq_one_letter_code
_entity_poly.pdbx_strand_id
1 'polypeptide(L)'
;MHKLLKQIAAAVSVGIFLGVPVASAMPDILPVSEIAQGMDGTAYTVVDSSGDIASFDVHVIGILQNGKGSFPKIPAKASGPIVETAGGILQGMSGSPIYVDGQLVGAAAATYKDMDAYTFLITPIEDMLPIWDMPDTKNQTHVQVIDIKKAEADREK
;
A
#
# COMPACT_ATOMS: atom_id res chain seq x y z
N MET A 1 -7.34 -48.08 63.15
CA MET A 1 -6.14 -47.83 62.35
C MET A 1 -6.55 -47.88 60.88
N HIS A 2 -6.91 -46.75 60.23
CA HIS A 2 -7.22 -46.64 58.81
C HIS A 2 -6.29 -45.64 58.16
N LYS A 3 -5.41 -46.13 57.34
CA LYS A 3 -4.55 -45.31 56.51
C LYS A 3 -5.38 -44.79 55.28
N LEU A 4 -5.67 -43.53 55.25
CA LEU A 4 -6.28 -42.86 54.14
C LEU A 4 -5.20 -42.62 53.07
N LEU A 5 -5.28 -43.36 51.97
CA LEU A 5 -4.50 -43.11 50.77
C LEU A 5 -5.08 -41.88 50.09
N LYS A 6 -4.36 -40.78 50.10
CA LYS A 6 -4.68 -39.61 49.27
C LYS A 6 -4.13 -39.87 47.85
N GLN A 7 -5.00 -40.17 46.94
CA GLN A 7 -4.67 -40.15 45.52
C GLN A 7 -4.72 -38.71 45.00
N ILE A 8 -3.58 -38.20 44.64
CA ILE A 8 -3.46 -36.91 43.93
C ILE A 8 -3.63 -37.21 42.46
N ALA A 9 -4.79 -36.87 41.91
CA ALA A 9 -5.00 -36.88 40.46
C ALA A 9 -4.37 -35.61 39.86
N ALA A 10 -3.25 -35.79 39.20
CA ALA A 10 -2.66 -34.71 38.38
C ALA A 10 -3.46 -34.59 37.08
N ALA A 11 -4.26 -33.55 36.96
CA ALA A 11 -4.92 -33.19 35.71
C ALA A 11 -3.88 -32.56 34.79
N VAL A 12 -3.43 -33.29 33.79
CA VAL A 12 -2.64 -32.75 32.66
C VAL A 12 -3.59 -32.06 31.73
N SER A 13 -3.64 -30.72 31.80
CA SER A 13 -4.35 -29.90 30.86
C SER A 13 -3.52 -29.83 29.55
N VAL A 14 -3.85 -30.65 28.58
CA VAL A 14 -3.34 -30.51 27.20
C VAL A 14 -4.06 -29.33 26.57
N GLY A 15 -3.42 -28.18 26.58
CA GLY A 15 -3.88 -27.00 25.84
C GLY A 15 -3.73 -27.29 24.34
N ILE A 16 -4.85 -27.60 23.70
CA ILE A 16 -4.91 -27.63 22.23
C ILE A 16 -4.83 -26.18 21.76
N PHE A 17 -3.63 -25.74 21.36
CA PHE A 17 -3.46 -24.52 20.58
C PHE A 17 -4.06 -24.78 19.21
N LEU A 18 -5.33 -24.47 19.05
CA LEU A 18 -5.93 -24.31 17.72
C LEU A 18 -5.25 -23.08 17.10
N GLY A 19 -4.20 -23.32 16.33
CA GLY A 19 -3.61 -22.30 15.47
C GLY A 19 -4.71 -21.82 14.54
N VAL A 20 -5.30 -20.66 14.83
CA VAL A 20 -6.18 -19.97 13.91
C VAL A 20 -5.28 -19.63 12.71
N PRO A 21 -5.54 -20.15 11.50
CA PRO A 21 -4.81 -19.69 10.33
C PRO A 21 -5.09 -18.19 10.23
N VAL A 22 -4.05 -17.36 10.37
CA VAL A 22 -4.13 -15.96 9.99
C VAL A 22 -4.23 -15.98 8.47
N ALA A 23 -5.44 -16.11 7.96
CA ALA A 23 -5.69 -15.83 6.57
C ALA A 23 -5.34 -14.34 6.40
N SER A 24 -4.27 -14.06 5.65
CA SER A 24 -4.07 -12.74 5.09
C SER A 24 -5.24 -12.51 4.12
N ALA A 25 -6.34 -12.02 4.66
CA ALA A 25 -7.43 -11.58 3.84
C ALA A 25 -6.90 -10.42 3.01
N MET A 26 -6.95 -10.54 1.70
CA MET A 26 -6.76 -9.37 0.84
C MET A 26 -7.81 -8.34 1.27
N PRO A 27 -7.45 -7.06 1.35
CA PRO A 27 -8.43 -6.03 1.67
C PRO A 27 -9.56 -6.07 0.63
N ASP A 28 -10.77 -5.76 1.07
CA ASP A 28 -11.88 -5.56 0.15
C ASP A 28 -11.51 -4.46 -0.84
N ILE A 29 -11.84 -4.66 -2.11
CA ILE A 29 -11.48 -3.76 -3.21
C ILE A 29 -12.72 -2.97 -3.61
N LEU A 30 -12.56 -1.65 -3.78
CA LEU A 30 -13.55 -0.81 -4.42
C LEU A 30 -13.22 -0.73 -5.91
N PRO A 31 -14.03 -1.34 -6.80
CA PRO A 31 -13.77 -1.31 -8.23
C PRO A 31 -13.97 0.10 -8.81
N VAL A 32 -13.22 0.40 -9.89
CA VAL A 32 -13.27 1.72 -10.55
C VAL A 32 -14.69 2.09 -10.97
N SER A 33 -15.50 1.11 -11.35
CA SER A 33 -16.89 1.31 -11.75
C SER A 33 -17.79 1.85 -10.64
N GLU A 34 -17.41 1.69 -9.38
CA GLU A 34 -18.13 2.15 -8.20
C GLU A 34 -17.57 3.47 -7.63
N ILE A 35 -16.43 3.92 -8.15
CA ILE A 35 -15.82 5.19 -7.73
C ILE A 35 -16.56 6.35 -8.37
N ALA A 36 -16.95 7.31 -7.55
CA ALA A 36 -17.65 8.52 -7.98
C ALA A 36 -16.91 9.78 -7.53
N GLN A 37 -17.12 10.87 -8.29
CA GLN A 37 -16.69 12.18 -7.88
C GLN A 37 -17.32 12.56 -6.53
N GLY A 38 -16.50 13.15 -5.65
CA GLY A 38 -16.94 13.59 -4.33
C GLY A 38 -16.82 12.55 -3.23
N MET A 39 -16.32 11.34 -3.54
CA MET A 39 -16.00 10.37 -2.51
C MET A 39 -14.80 10.82 -1.69
N ASP A 40 -14.87 10.63 -0.38
CA ASP A 40 -13.80 10.89 0.57
C ASP A 40 -13.13 9.58 1.00
N GLY A 41 -11.84 9.63 1.22
CA GLY A 41 -11.04 8.48 1.60
C GLY A 41 -9.83 8.87 2.43
N THR A 42 -9.02 7.87 2.74
CA THR A 42 -7.77 8.04 3.51
C THR A 42 -6.63 7.35 2.79
N ALA A 43 -5.51 8.03 2.68
CA ALA A 43 -4.24 7.47 2.23
C ALA A 43 -3.31 7.23 3.42
N TYR A 44 -2.50 6.18 3.34
CA TYR A 44 -1.47 5.87 4.34
C TYR A 44 -0.09 5.96 3.69
N THR A 45 0.82 6.68 4.33
CA THR A 45 2.15 6.96 3.76
C THR A 45 3.23 6.96 4.84
N VAL A 46 4.48 6.97 4.41
CA VAL A 46 5.64 7.22 5.26
C VAL A 46 6.28 8.51 4.77
N VAL A 47 6.46 9.48 5.65
CA VAL A 47 6.93 10.84 5.29
C VAL A 47 8.36 11.13 5.70
N ASP A 48 8.94 10.29 6.55
CA ASP A 48 10.30 10.47 7.07
C ASP A 48 11.04 9.15 7.26
N SER A 49 12.25 9.23 7.75
CA SER A 49 13.13 8.07 7.97
C SER A 49 12.79 7.24 9.22
N SER A 50 11.81 7.64 10.04
CA SER A 50 11.37 6.86 11.20
C SER A 50 10.68 5.57 10.77
N GLY A 51 10.04 5.59 9.60
CA GLY A 51 9.21 4.50 9.10
C GLY A 51 7.81 4.50 9.69
N ASP A 52 7.45 5.53 10.46
CA ASP A 52 6.11 5.65 11.03
C ASP A 52 5.06 5.88 9.92
N ILE A 53 3.97 5.12 10.01
CA ILE A 53 2.86 5.28 9.08
C ILE A 53 2.02 6.46 9.52
N ALA A 54 1.86 7.40 8.60
CA ALA A 54 1.02 8.56 8.74
C ALA A 54 -0.14 8.51 7.75
N SER A 55 -1.19 9.30 7.96
CA SER A 55 -2.33 9.35 7.06
C SER A 55 -2.68 10.77 6.65
N PHE A 56 -3.29 10.89 5.47
CA PHE A 56 -3.89 12.13 4.99
C PHE A 56 -5.23 11.86 4.31
N ASP A 57 -6.07 12.88 4.26
CA ASP A 57 -7.39 12.78 3.66
C ASP A 57 -7.30 12.91 2.14
N VAL A 58 -8.17 12.19 1.46
CA VAL A 58 -8.24 12.12 0.00
C VAL A 58 -9.66 12.44 -0.44
N HIS A 59 -9.82 13.38 -1.38
CA HIS A 59 -11.10 13.70 -2.02
C HIS A 59 -11.03 13.38 -3.50
N VAL A 60 -11.90 12.49 -3.98
CA VAL A 60 -11.96 12.05 -5.38
C VAL A 60 -12.54 13.16 -6.25
N ILE A 61 -11.77 13.61 -7.24
CA ILE A 61 -12.19 14.65 -8.19
C ILE A 61 -12.99 14.06 -9.35
N GLY A 62 -12.69 12.83 -9.75
CA GLY A 62 -13.35 12.14 -10.84
C GLY A 62 -12.56 10.95 -11.37
N ILE A 63 -12.87 10.53 -12.59
CA ILE A 63 -12.15 9.47 -13.30
C ILE A 63 -11.69 10.02 -14.65
N LEU A 64 -10.40 9.91 -14.92
CA LEU A 64 -9.80 10.23 -16.22
C LEU A 64 -9.68 8.95 -17.04
N GLN A 65 -10.27 8.94 -18.21
CA GLN A 65 -10.16 7.85 -19.17
C GLN A 65 -9.55 8.39 -20.45
N ASN A 66 -8.26 8.14 -20.64
CA ASN A 66 -7.48 8.66 -21.77
C ASN A 66 -7.51 7.69 -22.96
N GLY A 67 -8.61 7.71 -23.75
CA GLY A 67 -8.71 6.99 -25.02
C GLY A 67 -8.81 5.46 -24.92
N LYS A 68 -8.96 4.79 -26.09
CA LYS A 68 -9.02 3.33 -26.16
C LYS A 68 -7.66 2.71 -25.77
N GLY A 69 -7.66 1.84 -24.74
CA GLY A 69 -6.48 1.10 -24.32
C GLY A 69 -5.62 1.81 -23.26
N SER A 70 -6.03 2.98 -22.78
CA SER A 70 -5.40 3.61 -21.62
C SER A 70 -6.09 3.17 -20.34
N PHE A 71 -5.30 2.82 -19.33
CA PHE A 71 -5.83 2.51 -18.01
C PHE A 71 -6.42 3.78 -17.38
N PRO A 72 -7.59 3.68 -16.71
CA PRO A 72 -8.18 4.81 -16.01
C PRO A 72 -7.24 5.33 -14.93
N LYS A 73 -7.31 6.63 -14.65
CA LYS A 73 -6.66 7.27 -13.52
C LYS A 73 -7.70 8.01 -12.71
N ILE A 74 -7.55 8.01 -11.41
CA ILE A 74 -8.47 8.68 -10.51
C ILE A 74 -7.77 9.93 -9.97
N PRO A 75 -8.08 11.13 -10.48
CA PRO A 75 -7.58 12.36 -9.90
C PRO A 75 -8.24 12.59 -8.54
N ALA A 76 -7.41 12.95 -7.58
CA ALA A 76 -7.82 13.19 -6.20
C ALA A 76 -7.05 14.37 -5.60
N LYS A 77 -7.63 14.99 -4.59
CA LYS A 77 -7.01 16.07 -3.82
C LYS A 77 -6.69 15.57 -2.42
N ALA A 78 -5.47 15.83 -1.99
CA ALA A 78 -5.01 15.56 -0.64
C ALA A 78 -5.28 16.73 0.29
N SER A 79 -5.57 16.45 1.57
CA SER A 79 -5.69 17.43 2.64
C SER A 79 -5.26 16.84 3.98
N GLY A 80 -5.13 17.72 4.98
CA GLY A 80 -4.76 17.34 6.33
C GLY A 80 -3.33 17.75 6.72
N PRO A 81 -3.00 17.67 8.03
CA PRO A 81 -1.81 18.30 8.59
C PRO A 81 -0.49 17.89 7.94
N ILE A 82 -0.38 16.62 7.51
CA ILE A 82 0.85 16.10 6.92
C ILE A 82 1.14 16.73 5.57
N VAL A 83 0.16 16.74 4.68
CA VAL A 83 0.33 17.31 3.34
C VAL A 83 0.37 18.84 3.39
N GLU A 84 -0.32 19.46 4.34
CA GLU A 84 -0.24 20.92 4.55
C GLU A 84 1.15 21.34 5.03
N THR A 85 1.73 20.62 5.99
CA THR A 85 3.08 20.86 6.48
C THR A 85 4.13 20.62 5.39
N ALA A 86 3.91 19.62 4.55
CA ALA A 86 4.79 19.28 3.42
C ALA A 86 4.65 20.26 2.23
N GLY A 87 3.58 21.05 2.18
CA GLY A 87 3.24 21.92 1.06
C GLY A 87 2.63 21.17 -0.14
N GLY A 88 2.12 19.97 0.07
CA GLY A 88 1.46 19.14 -0.93
C GLY A 88 1.96 17.69 -0.94
N ILE A 89 1.69 16.98 -2.02
CA ILE A 89 2.16 15.61 -2.25
C ILE A 89 3.64 15.62 -2.61
N LEU A 90 4.45 14.87 -1.86
CA LEU A 90 5.90 14.77 -2.04
C LEU A 90 6.30 13.55 -2.89
N GLN A 91 7.47 13.66 -3.51
CA GLN A 91 8.16 12.49 -4.05
C GLN A 91 8.45 11.51 -2.91
N GLY A 92 8.18 10.22 -3.15
CA GLY A 92 8.26 9.18 -2.13
C GLY A 92 6.91 8.76 -1.55
N MET A 93 5.87 9.59 -1.66
CA MET A 93 4.50 9.19 -1.33
C MET A 93 3.86 8.28 -2.40
N SER A 94 4.51 8.09 -3.56
CA SER A 94 4.08 7.12 -4.58
C SER A 94 4.03 5.71 -4.00
N GLY A 95 2.96 4.96 -4.31
CA GLY A 95 2.70 3.64 -3.74
C GLY A 95 1.87 3.68 -2.45
N SER A 96 1.59 4.84 -1.88
CA SER A 96 0.70 4.99 -0.71
C SER A 96 -0.68 4.44 -1.02
N PRO A 97 -1.19 3.45 -0.27
CA PRO A 97 -2.51 2.88 -0.50
C PRO A 97 -3.61 3.87 -0.10
N ILE A 98 -4.68 3.90 -0.89
CA ILE A 98 -5.85 4.74 -0.68
C ILE A 98 -7.08 3.87 -0.44
N TYR A 99 -7.83 4.20 0.59
CA TYR A 99 -9.06 3.51 0.98
C TYR A 99 -10.24 4.49 0.99
N VAL A 100 -11.38 4.03 0.50
CA VAL A 100 -12.69 4.68 0.62
C VAL A 100 -13.61 3.68 1.34
N ASP A 101 -14.26 4.10 2.40
CA ASP A 101 -15.12 3.24 3.24
C ASP A 101 -14.46 1.90 3.66
N GLY A 102 -13.15 1.92 3.88
CA GLY A 102 -12.35 0.75 4.26
C GLY A 102 -11.98 -0.19 3.11
N GLN A 103 -12.42 0.09 1.88
CA GLN A 103 -12.10 -0.68 0.69
C GLN A 103 -10.91 -0.06 -0.05
N LEU A 104 -10.01 -0.90 -0.54
CA LEU A 104 -8.81 -0.47 -1.26
C LEU A 104 -9.18 0.01 -2.68
N VAL A 105 -8.90 1.27 -2.95
CA VAL A 105 -9.10 1.90 -4.26
C VAL A 105 -7.91 1.72 -5.18
N GLY A 106 -6.71 1.90 -4.65
CA GLY A 106 -5.48 1.87 -5.43
C GLY A 106 -4.32 2.51 -4.68
N ALA A 107 -3.35 3.03 -5.42
CA ALA A 107 -2.18 3.69 -4.86
C ALA A 107 -1.89 5.03 -5.52
N ALA A 108 -1.34 5.96 -4.73
CA ALA A 108 -0.81 7.22 -5.24
C ALA A 108 0.29 6.95 -6.26
N ALA A 109 0.23 7.57 -7.43
CA ALA A 109 1.14 7.21 -8.52
C ALA A 109 1.87 8.40 -9.13
N ALA A 110 1.19 9.50 -9.42
CA ALA A 110 1.74 10.58 -10.20
C ALA A 110 1.08 11.94 -9.92
N THR A 111 1.77 13.00 -10.32
CA THR A 111 1.22 14.34 -10.48
C THR A 111 1.52 14.82 -11.89
N TYR A 112 0.74 15.76 -12.41
CA TYR A 112 1.09 16.46 -13.65
C TYR A 112 1.67 17.83 -13.35
N LYS A 113 2.50 18.32 -14.25
CA LYS A 113 3.23 19.58 -14.10
C LYS A 113 2.32 20.80 -13.84
N ASP A 114 1.09 20.76 -14.36
CA ASP A 114 0.13 21.88 -14.28
C ASP A 114 -0.95 21.66 -13.19
N MET A 115 -0.83 20.62 -12.36
CA MET A 115 -1.68 20.43 -11.19
C MET A 115 -1.17 21.23 -10.01
N ASP A 116 -2.08 21.61 -9.10
CA ASP A 116 -1.67 22.16 -7.81
C ASP A 116 -0.95 21.09 -6.96
N ALA A 117 -0.17 21.53 -5.98
CA ALA A 117 0.69 20.65 -5.18
C ALA A 117 -0.09 19.56 -4.40
N TYR A 118 -1.38 19.73 -4.19
CA TYR A 118 -2.22 18.81 -3.44
C TYR A 118 -2.99 17.86 -4.32
N THR A 119 -2.99 18.06 -5.65
CA THR A 119 -3.69 17.20 -6.60
C THR A 119 -2.75 16.12 -7.13
N PHE A 120 -3.24 14.89 -7.12
CA PHE A 120 -2.48 13.72 -7.56
C PHE A 120 -3.38 12.70 -8.27
N LEU A 121 -2.75 11.71 -8.86
CA LEU A 121 -3.43 10.62 -9.55
C LEU A 121 -3.28 9.32 -8.77
N ILE A 122 -4.37 8.60 -8.64
CA ILE A 122 -4.41 7.25 -8.11
C ILE A 122 -4.41 6.28 -9.29
N THR A 123 -3.55 5.27 -9.24
CA THR A 123 -3.66 4.09 -10.10
C THR A 123 -4.60 3.11 -9.42
N PRO A 124 -5.69 2.70 -10.09
CA PRO A 124 -6.62 1.74 -9.52
C PRO A 124 -5.96 0.41 -9.17
N ILE A 125 -6.42 -0.23 -8.11
CA ILE A 125 -5.88 -1.54 -7.71
C ILE A 125 -6.14 -2.61 -8.78
N GLU A 126 -7.26 -2.52 -9.50
CA GLU A 126 -7.61 -3.45 -10.59
C GLU A 126 -6.55 -3.48 -11.70
N ASP A 127 -5.85 -2.36 -11.95
CA ASP A 127 -4.75 -2.28 -12.93
C ASP A 127 -3.47 -2.99 -12.44
N MET A 128 -3.35 -3.22 -11.13
CA MET A 128 -2.16 -3.83 -10.51
C MET A 128 -2.33 -5.35 -10.29
N LEU A 129 -3.55 -5.82 -10.05
CA LEU A 129 -3.82 -7.23 -9.76
C LEU A 129 -3.33 -8.20 -10.85
N PRO A 130 -3.43 -7.90 -12.17
CA PRO A 130 -2.95 -8.80 -13.20
C PRO A 130 -1.46 -9.10 -13.14
N ILE A 131 -0.67 -8.30 -12.42
CA ILE A 131 0.78 -8.53 -12.25
C ILE A 131 1.05 -9.88 -11.57
N TRP A 132 0.16 -10.33 -10.67
CA TRP A 132 0.30 -11.61 -9.98
C TRP A 132 0.18 -12.82 -10.90
N ASP A 133 -0.58 -12.66 -12.00
CA ASP A 133 -0.82 -13.72 -12.98
C ASP A 133 0.16 -13.66 -14.16
N MET A 134 1.06 -12.65 -14.18
CA MET A 134 2.08 -12.57 -15.21
C MET A 134 3.08 -13.70 -15.04
N PRO A 135 3.35 -14.48 -16.10
CA PRO A 135 4.40 -15.48 -16.05
C PRO A 135 5.74 -14.81 -15.75
N ASP A 136 6.49 -15.38 -14.81
CA ASP A 136 7.87 -15.00 -14.59
C ASP A 136 8.61 -15.04 -15.92
N THR A 137 8.71 -13.93 -16.58
CA THR A 137 9.61 -13.81 -17.71
C THR A 137 11.01 -13.95 -17.12
N LYS A 138 11.58 -15.16 -17.24
CA LYS A 138 13.02 -15.41 -17.06
C LYS A 138 13.79 -14.70 -18.18
N ASN A 139 13.47 -13.46 -18.43
CA ASN A 139 14.35 -12.58 -19.16
C ASN A 139 15.53 -12.40 -18.23
N GLN A 140 16.60 -13.07 -18.60
CA GLN A 140 17.95 -12.83 -18.13
C GLN A 140 18.25 -11.35 -18.38
N THR A 141 17.65 -10.49 -17.59
CA THR A 141 18.17 -9.15 -17.43
C THR A 141 19.53 -9.40 -16.79
N HIS A 142 20.60 -9.24 -17.56
CA HIS A 142 21.92 -9.18 -17.03
C HIS A 142 21.89 -8.07 -15.98
N VAL A 143 21.71 -8.45 -14.73
CA VAL A 143 21.89 -7.53 -13.60
C VAL A 143 23.37 -7.16 -13.65
N GLN A 144 23.66 -6.00 -14.22
CA GLN A 144 24.99 -5.44 -14.10
C GLN A 144 25.16 -5.05 -12.64
N VAL A 145 25.90 -5.87 -11.90
CA VAL A 145 26.32 -5.51 -10.54
C VAL A 145 27.28 -4.33 -10.70
N ILE A 146 26.79 -3.14 -10.42
CA ILE A 146 27.62 -1.94 -10.42
C ILE A 146 28.39 -1.95 -9.10
N ASP A 147 29.71 -2.09 -9.19
CA ASP A 147 30.60 -1.89 -8.04
C ASP A 147 30.62 -0.39 -7.71
N ILE A 148 29.87 0.00 -6.68
CA ILE A 148 29.70 1.39 -6.26
C ILE A 148 31.05 2.03 -5.95
N LYS A 149 31.98 1.29 -5.30
CA LYS A 149 33.30 1.80 -4.97
C LYS A 149 34.12 2.13 -6.21
N LYS A 150 34.01 1.32 -7.27
CA LYS A 150 34.66 1.58 -8.55
C LYS A 150 34.07 2.78 -9.27
N ALA A 151 32.74 2.90 -9.25
CA ALA A 151 32.04 4.03 -9.87
C ALA A 151 32.33 5.37 -9.18
N GLU A 152 32.54 5.38 -7.85
CA GLU A 152 32.98 6.56 -7.11
C GLU A 152 34.42 6.94 -7.45
N ALA A 153 35.36 5.97 -7.49
CA ALA A 153 36.76 6.22 -7.85
C ALA A 153 36.95 6.72 -9.30
N ASP A 154 36.04 6.38 -10.21
CA ASP A 154 36.07 6.87 -11.59
C ASP A 154 35.47 8.29 -11.77
N ARG A 155 34.77 8.81 -10.76
CA ARG A 155 34.29 10.20 -10.71
C ARG A 155 35.29 11.20 -10.16
N GLU A 156 36.32 10.73 -9.43
CA GLU A 156 37.34 11.57 -8.83
C GLU A 156 38.61 11.73 -9.73
N LYS A 157 38.57 11.20 -10.95
CA LYS A 157 39.59 11.37 -11.97
C LYS A 157 39.18 12.39 -13.04
#